data_687d67831d744bc45de722969a515fc6
#
_entry.id   687d67831d744bc45de722969a515fc6
#
_cell.length_a   1.000
_cell.length_b   1.000
_cell.length_c   1.000
_cell.angle_alpha   90.00
_cell.angle_beta   90.00
_cell.angle_gamma   90.00
#
_symmetry.space_group_name_H-M   'P 1'
#
loop_
_entity.id
_entity.type
_entity.pdbx_description
1 polymer ?
#
loop_
_entity_poly.entity_id
_entity_poly.type
_entity_poly.pdbx_seq_one_letter_code
_entity_poly.pdbx_strand_id
1 'polypeptide(L)'
;DRSVSRGLGDVYKRQVVRSDKDGADPASVAFEASAKAKEENADVLIIDTAGRLQNKANLMDELGKIRRVTEKNLPVDEVLLVLDATTGQNGMTQAKVFAEAIGITGVVLSKLDGSAKGGIVISVQKELGVPVKLVGLGEGPDDLAPFDPEGFVDGILA
;
A
#
# COMPACT_ATOMS: atom_id res chain seq x y z
N ASP A 1 7.40 9.12 -11.77
CA ASP A 1 8.80 9.51 -11.90
C ASP A 1 9.70 8.34 -11.49
N ARG A 2 10.16 7.58 -12.48
CA ARG A 2 10.94 6.35 -12.28
C ARG A 2 12.36 6.59 -11.77
N SER A 3 12.84 7.82 -11.81
CA SER A 3 14.20 8.18 -11.42
C SER A 3 14.36 8.38 -9.92
N VAL A 4 13.31 8.84 -9.24
CA VAL A 4 13.32 9.13 -7.80
C VAL A 4 13.41 7.84 -6.97
N SER A 5 12.71 6.77 -7.39
CA SER A 5 12.77 5.50 -6.67
C SER A 5 14.13 4.80 -6.76
N ARG A 6 14.90 5.03 -7.85
CA ARG A 6 16.29 4.56 -7.96
C ARG A 6 17.20 5.23 -6.93
N GLY A 7 17.12 6.57 -6.83
CA GLY A 7 17.97 7.32 -5.89
C GLY A 7 17.72 6.94 -4.43
N LEU A 8 16.46 6.72 -4.05
CA LEU A 8 16.11 6.29 -2.68
C LEU A 8 16.57 4.85 -2.38
N GLY A 9 16.47 3.95 -3.34
CA GLY A 9 16.97 2.58 -3.21
C GLY A 9 18.47 2.56 -2.89
N ASP A 10 19.27 3.30 -3.65
CA ASP A 10 20.71 3.36 -3.48
C ASP A 10 21.11 4.04 -2.15
N VAL A 11 20.44 5.13 -1.79
CA VAL A 11 20.74 5.88 -0.55
C VAL A 11 20.49 5.04 0.70
N TYR A 12 19.41 4.24 0.72
CA TYR A 12 19.04 3.43 1.89
C TYR A 12 19.48 1.97 1.80
N LYS A 13 20.36 1.62 0.87
CA LYS A 13 20.80 0.24 0.62
C LYS A 13 19.64 -0.73 0.39
N ARG A 14 18.59 -0.26 -0.30
CA ARG A 14 17.43 -1.07 -0.68
C ARG A 14 17.66 -1.62 -2.07
N GLN A 15 17.31 -2.86 -2.28
CA GLN A 15 17.33 -3.45 -3.62
C GLN A 15 15.99 -3.19 -4.31
N VAL A 16 16.04 -2.81 -5.58
CA VAL A 16 14.85 -2.63 -6.41
C VAL A 16 14.85 -3.69 -7.51
N VAL A 17 13.82 -4.52 -7.52
CA VAL A 17 13.58 -5.48 -8.60
C VAL A 17 12.50 -4.90 -9.52
N ARG A 18 12.80 -4.83 -10.79
CA ARG A 18 11.86 -4.35 -11.82
C ARG A 18 12.19 -4.99 -13.15
N SER A 19 11.25 -4.98 -14.06
CA SER A 19 11.50 -5.38 -15.43
C SER A 19 12.23 -4.27 -16.19
N ASP A 20 13.21 -4.67 -17.00
CA ASP A 20 13.86 -3.79 -17.97
C ASP A 20 13.05 -3.69 -19.28
N LYS A 21 12.00 -4.51 -19.43
CA LYS A 21 11.12 -4.52 -20.59
C LYS A 21 9.89 -3.67 -20.32
N ASP A 22 9.62 -2.72 -21.20
CA ASP A 22 8.33 -2.02 -21.20
C ASP A 22 7.20 -3.03 -21.49
N GLY A 23 6.15 -3.02 -20.65
CA GLY A 23 5.01 -3.92 -20.79
C GLY A 23 5.21 -5.33 -20.23
N ALA A 24 6.21 -5.55 -19.36
CA ALA A 24 6.36 -6.82 -18.67
C ALA A 24 5.15 -7.12 -17.76
N ASP A 25 4.80 -8.41 -17.67
CA ASP A 25 3.74 -8.88 -16.78
C ASP A 25 4.11 -8.59 -15.31
N PRO A 26 3.33 -7.79 -14.58
CA PRO A 26 3.60 -7.48 -13.18
C PRO A 26 3.73 -8.71 -12.29
N ALA A 27 2.99 -9.76 -12.58
CA ALA A 27 3.07 -11.02 -11.84
C ALA A 27 4.43 -11.72 -12.02
N SER A 28 5.04 -11.63 -13.20
CA SER A 28 6.39 -12.17 -13.44
C SER A 28 7.42 -11.43 -12.60
N VAL A 29 7.33 -10.10 -12.52
CA VAL A 29 8.23 -9.28 -11.69
C VAL A 29 8.07 -9.61 -10.21
N ALA A 30 6.84 -9.77 -9.73
CA ALA A 30 6.55 -10.15 -8.35
C ALA A 30 7.09 -11.55 -8.01
N PHE A 31 6.98 -12.50 -8.95
CA PHE A 31 7.54 -13.83 -8.79
C PHE A 31 9.07 -13.80 -8.65
N GLU A 32 9.76 -13.10 -9.54
CA GLU A 32 11.21 -12.95 -9.51
C GLU A 32 11.67 -12.24 -8.23
N ALA A 33 10.98 -11.15 -7.84
CA ALA A 33 11.29 -10.41 -6.62
C ALA A 33 11.13 -11.27 -5.36
N SER A 34 10.07 -12.05 -5.28
CA SER A 34 9.84 -12.94 -4.13
C SER A 34 10.82 -14.11 -4.08
N ALA A 35 11.20 -14.67 -5.22
CA ALA A 35 12.24 -15.70 -5.29
C ALA A 35 13.60 -15.17 -4.84
N LYS A 36 13.97 -13.97 -5.32
CA LYS A 36 15.22 -13.30 -4.92
C LYS A 36 15.23 -12.93 -3.44
N ALA A 37 14.15 -12.39 -2.92
CA ALA A 37 14.03 -12.04 -1.51
C ALA A 37 14.19 -13.28 -0.60
N LYS A 38 13.65 -14.42 -1.02
CA LYS A 38 13.82 -15.69 -0.32
C LYS A 38 15.27 -16.18 -0.35
N GLU A 39 15.91 -16.14 -1.51
CA GLU A 39 17.32 -16.57 -1.68
C GLU A 39 18.28 -15.71 -0.86
N GLU A 40 18.05 -14.41 -0.82
CA GLU A 40 18.90 -13.45 -0.10
C GLU A 40 18.53 -13.29 1.39
N ASN A 41 17.52 -13.99 1.89
CA ASN A 41 16.98 -13.85 3.25
C ASN A 41 16.63 -12.39 3.60
N ALA A 42 15.94 -11.71 2.70
CA ALA A 42 15.52 -10.34 2.91
C ALA A 42 14.55 -10.24 4.12
N ASP A 43 14.73 -9.23 4.95
CA ASP A 43 13.87 -8.99 6.11
C ASP A 43 12.47 -8.54 5.71
N VAL A 44 12.36 -7.74 4.66
CA VAL A 44 11.10 -7.18 4.15
C VAL A 44 11.12 -7.15 2.63
N LEU A 45 10.04 -7.63 2.02
CA LEU A 45 9.74 -7.46 0.59
C LEU A 45 8.49 -6.59 0.46
N ILE A 46 8.62 -5.49 -0.27
CA ILE A 46 7.50 -4.60 -0.61
C ILE A 46 7.22 -4.71 -2.11
N ILE A 47 6.00 -5.08 -2.46
CA ILE A 47 5.52 -5.13 -3.84
C ILE A 47 4.60 -3.94 -4.07
N ASP A 48 5.10 -2.95 -4.81
CA ASP A 48 4.31 -1.79 -5.23
C ASP A 48 3.54 -2.13 -6.51
N THR A 49 2.23 -1.95 -6.48
CA THR A 49 1.33 -2.32 -7.57
C THR A 49 0.74 -1.09 -8.26
N ALA A 50 0.31 -1.27 -9.51
CA ALA A 50 -0.43 -0.22 -10.19
C ALA A 50 -1.76 0.06 -9.47
N GLY A 51 -2.00 1.34 -9.15
CA GLY A 51 -3.19 1.80 -8.42
C GLY A 51 -4.26 2.44 -9.31
N ARG A 52 -4.18 2.29 -10.62
CA ARG A 52 -5.11 2.98 -11.53
C ARG A 52 -6.42 2.22 -11.68
N LEU A 53 -7.48 2.78 -11.12
CA LEU A 53 -8.85 2.24 -11.13
C LEU A 53 -9.58 2.32 -12.49
N GLN A 54 -8.93 2.69 -13.57
CA GLN A 54 -9.55 2.91 -14.87
C GLN A 54 -10.14 1.64 -15.50
N ASN A 55 -9.69 0.44 -15.09
CA ASN A 55 -10.24 -0.83 -15.52
C ASN A 55 -10.25 -1.81 -14.33
N LYS A 56 -11.31 -1.73 -13.51
CA LYS A 56 -11.42 -2.44 -12.24
C LYS A 56 -11.26 -3.97 -12.34
N ALA A 57 -11.90 -4.59 -13.31
CA ALA A 57 -11.88 -6.05 -13.46
C ALA A 57 -10.46 -6.57 -13.73
N ASN A 58 -9.77 -5.97 -14.70
CA ASN A 58 -8.40 -6.36 -15.02
C ASN A 58 -7.42 -6.10 -13.89
N LEU A 59 -7.59 -4.99 -13.15
CA LEU A 59 -6.75 -4.68 -12.00
C LEU A 59 -6.92 -5.69 -10.87
N MET A 60 -8.16 -6.11 -10.58
CA MET A 60 -8.44 -7.12 -9.56
C MET A 60 -7.83 -8.47 -9.92
N ASP A 61 -7.96 -8.90 -11.17
CA ASP A 61 -7.37 -10.13 -11.65
C ASP A 61 -5.85 -10.09 -11.60
N GLU A 62 -5.25 -8.96 -11.99
CA GLU A 62 -3.81 -8.74 -11.93
C GLU A 62 -3.28 -8.80 -10.48
N LEU A 63 -3.93 -8.11 -9.56
CA LEU A 63 -3.54 -8.13 -8.13
C LEU A 63 -3.69 -9.52 -7.52
N GLY A 64 -4.76 -10.23 -7.85
CA GLY A 64 -4.96 -11.62 -7.46
C GLY A 64 -3.87 -12.54 -8.01
N LYS A 65 -3.42 -12.31 -9.24
CA LYS A 65 -2.33 -13.06 -9.86
C LYS A 65 -0.99 -12.75 -9.18
N ILE A 66 -0.70 -11.48 -8.91
CA ILE A 66 0.51 -11.05 -8.18
C ILE A 66 0.58 -11.75 -6.82
N ARG A 67 -0.50 -11.73 -6.06
CA ARG A 67 -0.57 -12.42 -4.76
C ARG A 67 -0.28 -13.92 -4.89
N ARG A 68 -0.98 -14.60 -5.78
CA ARG A 68 -0.81 -16.07 -5.98
C ARG A 68 0.61 -16.46 -6.36
N VAL A 69 1.27 -15.69 -7.23
CA VAL A 69 2.65 -16.04 -7.64
C VAL A 69 3.67 -15.70 -6.55
N THR A 70 3.44 -14.65 -5.78
CA THR A 70 4.28 -14.31 -4.62
C THR A 70 4.19 -15.41 -3.55
N GLU A 71 3.00 -15.91 -3.27
CA GLU A 71 2.75 -16.96 -2.27
C GLU A 71 3.38 -18.31 -2.62
N LYS A 72 3.83 -18.51 -3.86
CA LYS A 72 4.63 -19.69 -4.22
C LYS A 72 6.05 -19.67 -3.62
N ASN A 73 6.58 -18.50 -3.34
CA ASN A 73 7.93 -18.30 -2.82
C ASN A 73 7.94 -17.89 -1.34
N LEU A 74 7.08 -16.94 -0.96
CA LEU A 74 6.99 -16.34 0.37
C LEU A 74 5.54 -16.06 0.73
N PRO A 75 5.15 -16.21 2.00
CA PRO A 75 3.81 -15.79 2.44
C PRO A 75 3.64 -14.27 2.27
N VAL A 76 2.41 -13.87 1.94
CA VAL A 76 2.02 -12.45 1.95
C VAL A 76 1.44 -12.14 3.33
N ASP A 77 2.21 -11.43 4.15
CA ASP A 77 1.83 -11.13 5.54
C ASP A 77 0.83 -9.97 5.62
N GLU A 78 0.99 -8.98 4.75
CA GLU A 78 0.18 -7.76 4.73
C GLU A 78 -0.22 -7.39 3.30
N VAL A 79 -1.48 -6.97 3.15
CA VAL A 79 -1.99 -6.32 1.95
C VAL A 79 -2.53 -4.97 2.36
N LEU A 80 -1.79 -3.92 2.05
CA LEU A 80 -2.08 -2.55 2.48
C LEU A 80 -2.72 -1.75 1.34
N LEU A 81 -3.85 -1.15 1.62
CA LEU A 81 -4.48 -0.18 0.73
C LEU A 81 -4.02 1.23 1.09
N VAL A 82 -3.40 1.92 0.15
CA VAL A 82 -3.03 3.33 0.33
C VAL A 82 -4.17 4.23 -0.13
N LEU A 83 -4.68 5.04 0.77
CA LEU A 83 -5.74 6.02 0.52
C LEU A 83 -5.25 7.43 0.84
N ASP A 84 -5.68 8.38 0.04
CA ASP A 84 -5.52 9.80 0.32
C ASP A 84 -6.57 10.24 1.36
N ALA A 85 -6.15 10.90 2.43
CA ALA A 85 -7.05 11.38 3.49
C ALA A 85 -8.10 12.41 3.00
N THR A 86 -7.90 12.96 1.80
CA THR A 86 -8.87 13.85 1.13
C THR A 86 -9.93 13.11 0.32
N THR A 87 -9.89 11.77 0.32
CA THR A 87 -10.83 10.92 -0.43
C THR A 87 -12.29 11.18 0.01
N GLY A 88 -13.14 11.52 -0.95
CA GLY A 88 -14.58 11.70 -0.72
C GLY A 88 -15.36 10.39 -0.70
N GLN A 89 -16.70 10.49 -0.48
CA GLN A 89 -17.58 9.32 -0.35
C GLN A 89 -17.54 8.36 -1.54
N ASN A 90 -17.45 8.87 -2.77
CA ASN A 90 -17.35 8.03 -3.96
C ASN A 90 -16.06 7.20 -3.97
N GLY A 91 -14.94 7.80 -3.56
CA GLY A 91 -13.67 7.11 -3.41
C GLY A 91 -13.71 6.04 -2.32
N MET A 92 -14.40 6.30 -1.22
CA MET A 92 -14.60 5.32 -0.14
C MET A 92 -15.42 4.11 -0.60
N THR A 93 -16.49 4.32 -1.36
CA THR A 93 -17.28 3.24 -1.93
C THR A 93 -16.45 2.36 -2.87
N GLN A 94 -15.61 2.98 -3.70
CA GLN A 94 -14.68 2.25 -4.57
C GLN A 94 -13.63 1.49 -3.78
N ALA A 95 -13.06 2.10 -2.74
CA ALA A 95 -12.09 1.47 -1.87
C ALA A 95 -12.67 0.23 -1.17
N LYS A 96 -13.93 0.29 -0.75
CA LYS A 96 -14.63 -0.84 -0.13
C LYS A 96 -14.74 -2.03 -1.08
N VAL A 97 -15.22 -1.81 -2.30
CA VAL A 97 -15.32 -2.87 -3.33
C VAL A 97 -13.95 -3.50 -3.60
N PHE A 98 -12.93 -2.67 -3.70
CA PHE A 98 -11.56 -3.10 -3.92
C PHE A 98 -11.01 -3.91 -2.73
N ALA A 99 -11.22 -3.43 -1.52
CA ALA A 99 -10.79 -4.08 -0.28
C ALA A 99 -11.40 -5.49 -0.11
N GLU A 100 -12.69 -5.61 -0.38
CA GLU A 100 -13.40 -6.89 -0.32
C GLU A 100 -12.89 -7.89 -1.36
N ALA A 101 -12.59 -7.42 -2.58
CA ALA A 101 -12.15 -8.27 -3.67
C ALA A 101 -10.73 -8.85 -3.48
N ILE A 102 -9.81 -8.09 -2.91
CA ILE A 102 -8.40 -8.50 -2.74
C ILE A 102 -8.04 -8.93 -1.32
N GLY A 103 -8.90 -8.73 -0.34
CA GLY A 103 -8.66 -9.11 1.05
C GLY A 103 -7.54 -8.30 1.70
N ILE A 104 -7.70 -6.97 1.79
CA ILE A 104 -6.73 -6.10 2.47
C ILE A 104 -6.65 -6.42 3.97
N THR A 105 -5.49 -6.20 4.56
CA THR A 105 -5.24 -6.39 6.00
C THR A 105 -5.14 -5.09 6.78
N GLY A 106 -4.93 -3.98 6.09
CA GLY A 106 -4.83 -2.67 6.70
C GLY A 106 -4.83 -1.54 5.67
N VAL A 107 -4.86 -0.32 6.18
CA VAL A 107 -4.88 0.90 5.39
C VAL A 107 -3.70 1.79 5.78
N VAL A 108 -3.13 2.43 4.78
CA VAL A 108 -2.20 3.55 4.92
C VAL A 108 -2.93 4.82 4.48
N LEU A 109 -3.08 5.79 5.38
CA LEU A 109 -3.67 7.09 5.05
C LEU A 109 -2.57 8.10 4.74
N SER A 110 -2.47 8.53 3.50
CA SER A 110 -1.58 9.61 3.09
C SER A 110 -2.24 10.98 3.24
N LYS A 111 -1.43 12.03 3.31
CA LYS A 111 -1.87 13.44 3.40
C LYS A 111 -2.77 13.75 4.61
N LEU A 112 -2.51 13.12 5.73
CA LEU A 112 -3.26 13.34 6.96
C LEU A 112 -2.88 14.68 7.64
N ASP A 113 -1.85 15.35 7.18
CA ASP A 113 -1.45 16.70 7.56
C ASP A 113 -2.44 17.81 7.10
N GLY A 114 -3.31 17.49 6.15
CA GLY A 114 -4.41 18.36 5.71
C GLY A 114 -5.52 18.52 6.77
N SER A 115 -6.51 19.34 6.49
CA SER A 115 -7.66 19.61 7.37
C SER A 115 -8.63 18.43 7.47
N ALA A 116 -9.41 18.32 8.55
CA ALA A 116 -10.47 17.31 8.79
C ALA A 116 -9.99 15.88 9.12
N LYS A 117 -8.93 15.75 9.86
CA LYS A 117 -8.15 14.54 10.12
C LYS A 117 -8.88 13.40 10.85
N GLY A 118 -9.78 13.71 11.77
CA GLY A 118 -10.38 12.70 12.64
C GLY A 118 -11.44 11.85 11.96
N GLY A 119 -12.34 12.47 11.23
CA GLY A 119 -13.49 11.80 10.63
C GLY A 119 -13.10 10.74 9.61
N ILE A 120 -12.06 10.98 8.81
CA ILE A 120 -11.63 10.04 7.77
C ILE A 120 -11.07 8.73 8.36
N VAL A 121 -10.31 8.80 9.45
CA VAL A 121 -9.76 7.60 10.10
C VAL A 121 -10.89 6.70 10.61
N ILE A 122 -11.89 7.29 11.28
CA ILE A 122 -13.04 6.55 11.79
C ILE A 122 -13.86 5.95 10.65
N SER A 123 -14.12 6.75 9.61
CA SER A 123 -14.87 6.30 8.42
C SER A 123 -14.18 5.14 7.71
N VAL A 124 -12.88 5.24 7.49
CA VAL A 124 -12.08 4.20 6.84
C VAL A 124 -12.16 2.89 7.62
N GLN A 125 -11.91 2.92 8.92
CA GLN A 125 -11.95 1.70 9.74
C GLN A 125 -13.35 1.09 9.79
N LYS A 126 -14.39 1.92 9.88
CA LYS A 126 -15.78 1.46 9.91
C LYS A 126 -16.21 0.86 8.58
N GLU A 127 -15.90 1.50 7.47
CA GLU A 127 -16.38 1.09 6.14
C GLU A 127 -15.57 -0.06 5.55
N LEU A 128 -14.26 -0.08 5.76
CA LEU A 128 -13.38 -1.13 5.21
C LEU A 128 -13.20 -2.32 6.15
N GLY A 129 -13.55 -2.20 7.43
CA GLY A 129 -13.46 -3.29 8.41
C GLY A 129 -12.03 -3.71 8.74
N VAL A 130 -11.03 -2.89 8.44
CA VAL A 130 -9.61 -3.13 8.71
C VAL A 130 -8.97 -1.91 9.38
N PRO A 131 -7.89 -2.10 10.17
CA PRO A 131 -7.27 -1.00 10.88
C PRO A 131 -6.49 -0.07 9.93
N VAL A 132 -6.43 1.20 10.27
CA VAL A 132 -5.39 2.10 9.77
C VAL A 132 -4.10 1.75 10.49
N LYS A 133 -3.05 1.40 9.73
CA LYS A 133 -1.76 0.96 10.29
C LYS A 133 -0.70 2.04 10.24
N LEU A 134 -0.68 2.80 9.14
CA LEU A 134 0.30 3.86 8.92
C LEU A 134 -0.40 5.14 8.47
N VAL A 135 0.19 6.27 8.81
CA VAL A 135 -0.28 7.60 8.40
C VAL A 135 0.86 8.41 7.81
N GLY A 136 0.59 9.07 6.70
CA GLY A 136 1.48 10.05 6.08
C GLY A 136 1.12 11.45 6.56
N LEU A 137 2.08 12.11 7.19
CA LEU A 137 1.95 13.43 7.81
C LEU A 137 2.70 14.52 7.04
N GLY A 138 3.29 14.18 5.92
CA GLY A 138 4.07 15.07 5.06
C GLY A 138 4.70 14.31 3.89
N GLU A 139 5.69 14.90 3.24
CA GLU A 139 6.34 14.36 2.04
C GLU A 139 7.76 13.80 2.30
N GLY A 140 8.28 13.99 3.50
CA GLY A 140 9.62 13.52 3.87
C GLY A 140 9.64 12.04 4.28
N PRO A 141 10.80 11.41 4.29
CA PRO A 141 10.96 10.01 4.69
C PRO A 141 10.58 9.76 6.16
N ASP A 142 10.66 10.78 7.00
CA ASP A 142 10.31 10.71 8.42
C ASP A 142 8.84 11.06 8.71
N ASP A 143 8.07 11.40 7.66
CA ASP A 143 6.66 11.79 7.76
C ASP A 143 5.68 10.62 7.63
N LEU A 144 6.17 9.40 7.57
CA LEU A 144 5.37 8.18 7.65
C LEU A 144 5.50 7.58 9.05
N ALA A 145 4.39 7.49 9.76
CA ALA A 145 4.35 7.01 11.14
C ALA A 145 3.35 5.86 11.34
N PRO A 146 3.58 4.95 12.29
CA PRO A 146 2.54 4.06 12.77
C PRO A 146 1.36 4.87 13.30
N PHE A 147 0.15 4.36 13.05
CA PHE A 147 -1.06 4.97 13.62
C PHE A 147 -1.16 4.63 15.10
N ASP A 148 -1.22 5.67 15.94
CA ASP A 148 -1.46 5.57 17.38
C ASP A 148 -2.92 5.94 17.69
N PRO A 149 -3.81 4.94 17.98
CA PRO A 149 -5.21 5.20 18.27
C PRO A 149 -5.43 6.04 19.53
N GLU A 150 -4.63 5.83 20.57
CA GLU A 150 -4.78 6.54 21.85
C GLU A 150 -4.39 8.01 21.69
N GLY A 151 -3.21 8.29 21.16
CA GLY A 151 -2.77 9.65 20.88
C GLY A 151 -3.68 10.37 19.86
N PHE A 152 -4.29 9.64 18.95
CA PHE A 152 -5.26 10.20 18.01
C PHE A 152 -6.56 10.63 18.70
N VAL A 153 -7.12 9.82 19.59
CA VAL A 153 -8.33 10.17 20.37
C VAL A 153 -8.06 11.34 21.29
N ASP A 154 -6.92 11.34 21.98
CA ASP A 154 -6.51 12.44 22.86
C ASP A 154 -6.38 13.76 22.08
N GLY A 155 -5.83 13.71 20.88
CA GLY A 155 -5.72 14.87 20.00
C GLY A 155 -7.05 15.40 19.47
N ILE A 156 -8.10 14.59 19.40
CA ILE A 156 -9.45 15.02 19.03
C ILE A 156 -10.19 15.65 20.21
N LEU A 157 -9.98 15.13 21.41
CA LEU A 157 -10.69 15.56 22.61
C LEU A 157 -10.04 16.77 23.29
N ALA A 158 -8.83 17.11 22.92
CA ALA A 158 -8.11 18.29 23.41
C ALA A 158 -8.54 19.55 22.65
#